data_81ff7e97d31bf1cc7d3381e8da96a72e
#
_entry.id   81ff7e97d31bf1cc7d3381e8da96a72e
#
_cell.length_a   1.000
_cell.length_b   1.000
_cell.length_c   1.000
_cell.angle_alpha   90.00
_cell.angle_beta   90.00
_cell.angle_gamma   90.00
#
_symmetry.space_group_name_H-M   'P 1'
#
loop_
_entity.id
_entity.type
_entity.pdbx_description
1 polymer ?
#
loop_
_entity_poly.entity_id
_entity_poly.type
_entity_poly.pdbx_seq_one_letter_code
_entity_poly.pdbx_strand_id
1 'polypeptide(L)'
;MHMADALVAPAVAATMYVCSGGAAGFSVKKVRLESDPKKIPVMGVMGAFVFAAQMINFTIPGTGSSGHLCGGMMLTALLGPYAAFLTMIGVLLIQCLLFADGGLLALGCNIWNMAFYGLSLIHISEPTR
;
A
#
# COMPACT_ATOMS: atom_id res chain seq x y z
N MET A 1 6.44 -6.36 4.99
CA MET A 1 6.75 -5.30 5.99
C MET A 1 5.49 -4.87 6.75
N HIS A 2 4.61 -5.83 6.98
CA HIS A 2 3.38 -5.59 7.73
C HIS A 2 3.66 -5.47 9.22
N MET A 3 3.04 -4.49 9.86
CA MET A 3 3.03 -4.36 11.32
C MET A 3 1.89 -5.19 11.89
N ALA A 4 2.15 -5.83 13.04
CA ALA A 4 1.12 -6.52 13.82
C ALA A 4 0.33 -5.51 14.68
N ASP A 5 -0.91 -5.86 15.03
CA ASP A 5 -1.78 -5.03 15.86
C ASP A 5 -1.19 -4.69 17.23
N ALA A 6 -0.43 -5.62 17.81
CA ALA A 6 0.23 -5.44 19.10
C ALA A 6 1.26 -4.29 19.13
N LEU A 7 1.70 -3.82 17.96
CA LEU A 7 2.70 -2.76 17.85
C LEU A 7 2.08 -1.35 17.73
N VAL A 8 0.75 -1.24 17.65
CA VAL A 8 0.07 0.01 17.35
C VAL A 8 -0.91 0.38 18.46
N ALA A 9 -0.73 1.57 19.05
CA ALA A 9 -1.70 2.10 19.99
C ALA A 9 -3.01 2.50 19.29
N PRO A 10 -4.19 2.28 19.90
CA PRO A 10 -5.49 2.57 19.26
C PRO A 10 -5.64 4.02 18.77
N ALA A 11 -5.10 4.99 19.49
CA ALA A 11 -5.14 6.39 19.07
C ALA A 11 -4.33 6.63 17.78
N VAL A 12 -3.17 6.00 17.67
CA VAL A 12 -2.34 6.06 16.46
C VAL A 12 -3.06 5.37 15.29
N ALA A 13 -3.66 4.19 15.55
CA ALA A 13 -4.44 3.48 14.54
C ALA A 13 -5.57 4.35 13.98
N ALA A 14 -6.38 4.97 14.85
CA ALA A 14 -7.48 5.85 14.44
C ALA A 14 -6.99 7.02 13.57
N THR A 15 -5.92 7.70 14.00
CA THR A 15 -5.32 8.81 13.24
C THR A 15 -4.85 8.35 11.86
N MET A 16 -4.16 7.21 11.79
CA MET A 16 -3.64 6.68 10.53
C MET A 16 -4.75 6.20 9.58
N TYR A 17 -5.87 5.70 10.11
CA TYR A 17 -7.06 5.38 9.30
C TYR A 17 -7.68 6.64 8.70
N VAL A 18 -7.84 7.71 9.47
CA VAL A 18 -8.38 8.99 8.97
C VAL A 18 -7.48 9.55 7.87
N CYS A 19 -6.17 9.58 8.11
CA CYS A 19 -5.19 10.05 7.11
C CYS A 19 -5.20 9.19 5.84
N SER A 20 -5.23 7.87 5.99
CA SER A 20 -5.27 6.93 4.85
C SER A 20 -6.56 7.08 4.05
N GLY A 21 -7.70 7.23 4.72
CA GLY A 21 -9.00 7.48 4.08
C GLY A 21 -9.03 8.79 3.30
N GLY A 22 -8.48 9.87 3.87
CA GLY A 22 -8.35 11.16 3.20
C GLY A 22 -7.46 11.09 1.95
N ALA A 23 -6.29 10.47 2.08
CA ALA A 23 -5.38 10.26 0.95
C ALA A 23 -6.00 9.37 -0.14
N ALA A 24 -6.73 8.32 0.24
CA ALA A 24 -7.45 7.45 -0.70
C ALA A 24 -8.54 8.22 -1.46
N GLY A 25 -9.37 9.00 -0.77
CA GLY A 25 -10.40 9.84 -1.37
C GLY A 25 -9.82 10.85 -2.37
N PHE A 26 -8.73 11.49 -2.01
CA PHE A 26 -8.02 12.41 -2.91
C PHE A 26 -7.47 11.66 -4.14
N SER A 27 -6.88 10.49 -3.96
CA SER A 27 -6.34 9.68 -5.06
C SER A 27 -7.43 9.18 -6.00
N VAL A 28 -8.60 8.77 -5.49
CA VAL A 28 -9.77 8.39 -6.30
C VAL A 28 -10.21 9.56 -7.19
N LYS A 29 -10.31 10.77 -6.62
CA LYS A 29 -10.65 11.97 -7.39
C LYS A 29 -9.65 12.23 -8.53
N LYS A 30 -8.36 12.11 -8.26
CA LYS A 30 -7.30 12.31 -9.27
C LYS A 30 -7.38 11.26 -10.38
N VAL A 31 -7.50 9.99 -10.05
CA VAL A 31 -7.61 8.89 -11.05
C VAL A 31 -8.85 9.06 -11.92
N ARG A 32 -9.99 9.48 -11.35
CA ARG A 32 -11.21 9.77 -12.12
C ARG A 32 -11.03 10.93 -13.11
N LEU A 33 -10.26 11.94 -12.74
CA LEU A 33 -10.00 13.10 -13.63
C LEU A 33 -9.10 12.74 -14.82
N GLU A 34 -8.27 11.70 -14.70
CA GLU A 34 -7.41 11.23 -15.78
C GLU A 34 -8.19 10.52 -16.90
N SER A 35 -9.39 9.97 -16.61
CA SER A 35 -10.34 9.38 -17.56
C SER A 35 -9.75 8.34 -18.55
N ASP A 36 -8.69 7.62 -18.17
CA ASP A 36 -8.09 6.57 -19.00
C ASP A 36 -8.77 5.21 -18.71
N PRO A 37 -9.57 4.66 -19.65
CA PRO A 37 -10.29 3.41 -19.45
C PRO A 37 -9.36 2.19 -19.33
N LYS A 38 -8.12 2.27 -19.81
CA LYS A 38 -7.14 1.20 -19.73
C LYS A 38 -6.46 1.12 -18.37
N LYS A 39 -6.53 2.18 -17.59
CA LYS A 39 -5.82 2.29 -16.31
C LYS A 39 -6.32 1.28 -15.28
N ILE A 40 -7.63 1.09 -15.18
CA ILE A 40 -8.23 0.16 -14.20
C ILE A 40 -7.80 -1.29 -14.43
N PRO A 41 -7.90 -1.86 -15.65
CA PRO A 41 -7.37 -3.21 -15.91
C PRO A 41 -5.89 -3.35 -15.61
N VAL A 42 -5.07 -2.35 -15.95
CA VAL A 42 -3.62 -2.38 -15.67
C VAL A 42 -3.37 -2.32 -14.16
N MET A 43 -4.11 -1.52 -13.40
CA MET A 43 -4.04 -1.53 -11.93
C MET A 43 -4.32 -2.92 -11.36
N GLY A 44 -5.33 -3.64 -11.89
CA GLY A 44 -5.66 -4.99 -11.47
C GLY A 44 -4.52 -5.98 -11.73
N VAL A 45 -3.96 -5.98 -12.94
CA VAL A 45 -2.85 -6.88 -13.31
C VAL A 45 -1.60 -6.58 -12.48
N MET A 46 -1.23 -5.32 -12.36
CA MET A 46 -0.04 -4.91 -11.59
C MET A 46 -0.23 -5.14 -10.08
N GLY A 47 -1.44 -4.94 -9.58
CA GLY A 47 -1.79 -5.27 -8.20
C GLY A 47 -1.66 -6.76 -7.91
N ALA A 48 -2.15 -7.63 -8.80
CA ALA A 48 -2.01 -9.07 -8.69
C ALA A 48 -0.54 -9.51 -8.72
N PHE A 49 0.27 -8.90 -9.58
CA PHE A 49 1.71 -9.18 -9.63
C PHE A 49 2.41 -8.81 -8.33
N VAL A 50 2.16 -7.60 -7.80
CA VAL A 50 2.74 -7.16 -6.52
C VAL A 50 2.25 -8.03 -5.36
N PHE A 51 0.96 -8.36 -5.33
CA PHE A 51 0.40 -9.27 -4.35
C PHE A 51 1.16 -10.61 -4.34
N ALA A 52 1.33 -11.25 -5.49
CA ALA A 52 2.05 -12.52 -5.60
C ALA A 52 3.51 -12.41 -5.14
N ALA A 53 4.21 -11.33 -5.51
CA ALA A 53 5.59 -11.08 -5.08
C ALA A 53 5.69 -10.85 -3.55
N GLN A 54 4.73 -10.17 -2.95
CA GLN A 54 4.67 -9.92 -1.51
C GLN A 54 4.31 -11.16 -0.69
N MET A 55 3.63 -12.16 -1.29
CA MET A 55 3.35 -13.44 -0.62
C MET A 55 4.61 -14.28 -0.39
N ILE A 56 5.73 -13.96 -1.06
CA ILE A 56 7.06 -14.48 -0.71
C ILE A 56 7.56 -13.65 0.48
N ASN A 57 7.15 -14.06 1.68
CA ASN A 57 7.46 -13.34 2.90
C ASN A 57 8.11 -14.24 3.96
N PHE A 58 8.70 -13.61 4.96
CA PHE A 58 9.25 -14.27 6.13
C PHE A 58 8.78 -13.56 7.41
N THR A 59 8.50 -14.34 8.44
CA THR A 59 8.10 -13.81 9.74
C THR A 59 9.31 -13.30 10.50
N ILE A 60 9.22 -12.10 11.07
CA ILE A 60 10.24 -11.54 11.96
C ILE A 60 9.99 -12.08 13.37
N PRO A 61 10.92 -12.90 13.93
CA PRO A 61 10.69 -13.53 15.22
C PRO A 61 10.42 -12.53 16.34
N GLY A 62 9.44 -12.83 17.19
CA GLY A 62 9.12 -12.05 18.38
C GLY A 62 8.29 -10.78 18.14
N THR A 63 8.01 -10.39 16.90
CA THR A 63 7.29 -9.14 16.60
C THR A 63 5.90 -9.35 16.01
N GLY A 64 5.61 -10.55 15.47
CA GLY A 64 4.39 -10.81 14.70
C GLY A 64 4.32 -10.02 13.38
N SER A 65 5.43 -9.41 12.98
CA SER A 65 5.56 -8.66 11.72
C SER A 65 6.18 -9.52 10.63
N SER A 66 5.94 -9.15 9.37
CA SER A 66 6.49 -9.85 8.20
C SER A 66 7.43 -8.97 7.38
N GLY A 67 8.42 -9.59 6.75
CA GLY A 67 9.32 -8.96 5.80
C GLY A 67 9.10 -9.52 4.39
N HIS A 68 8.95 -8.64 3.39
CA HIS A 68 8.74 -9.00 1.98
C HIS A 68 9.11 -7.83 1.05
N LEU A 69 9.04 -8.07 -0.27
CA LEU A 69 9.23 -7.03 -1.27
C LEU A 69 8.15 -5.95 -1.14
N CYS A 70 8.51 -4.67 -1.21
CA CYS A 70 7.54 -3.57 -1.06
C CYS A 70 6.66 -3.38 -2.31
N GLY A 71 7.25 -3.31 -3.49
CA GLY A 71 6.54 -3.15 -4.77
C GLY A 71 5.99 -1.73 -5.06
N GLY A 72 6.01 -0.82 -4.08
CA GLY A 72 5.45 0.52 -4.22
C GLY A 72 6.11 1.34 -5.34
N MET A 73 7.43 1.36 -5.40
CA MET A 73 8.18 2.08 -6.46
C MET A 73 7.83 1.58 -7.86
N MET A 74 7.71 0.27 -8.04
CA MET A 74 7.34 -0.33 -9.32
C MET A 74 5.93 0.10 -9.74
N LEU A 75 4.96 0.04 -8.82
CA LEU A 75 3.60 0.50 -9.10
C LEU A 75 3.58 1.98 -9.49
N THR A 76 4.37 2.81 -8.81
CA THR A 76 4.43 4.25 -9.12
C THR A 76 5.01 4.52 -10.49
N ALA A 77 6.07 3.81 -10.86
CA ALA A 77 6.70 3.96 -12.17
C ALA A 77 5.75 3.59 -13.34
N LEU A 78 4.89 2.59 -13.13
CA LEU A 78 4.00 2.06 -14.16
C LEU A 78 2.62 2.71 -14.19
N LEU A 79 2.06 3.07 -13.03
CA LEU A 79 0.68 3.54 -12.89
C LEU A 79 0.57 5.04 -12.57
N GLY A 80 1.68 5.65 -12.17
CA GLY A 80 1.67 6.96 -11.54
C GLY A 80 1.24 6.90 -10.06
N PRO A 81 1.47 7.98 -9.28
CA PRO A 81 1.37 7.93 -7.82
C PRO A 81 -0.03 7.62 -7.30
N TYR A 82 -1.08 8.21 -7.86
CA TYR A 82 -2.43 8.06 -7.33
C TYR A 82 -3.02 6.67 -7.60
N ALA A 83 -2.84 6.14 -8.81
CA ALA A 83 -3.31 4.80 -9.14
C ALA A 83 -2.50 3.73 -8.41
N ALA A 84 -1.19 3.91 -8.27
CA ALA A 84 -0.33 3.04 -7.48
C ALA A 84 -0.73 2.99 -6.01
N PHE A 85 -1.07 4.15 -5.41
CA PHE A 85 -1.54 4.24 -4.03
C PHE A 85 -2.82 3.42 -3.82
N LEU A 86 -3.82 3.60 -4.69
CA LEU A 86 -5.07 2.85 -4.62
C LEU A 86 -4.86 1.35 -4.84
N THR A 87 -4.01 0.99 -5.80
CA THR A 87 -3.67 -0.42 -6.07
C THR A 87 -3.01 -1.07 -4.85
N MET A 88 -2.06 -0.38 -4.22
CA MET A 88 -1.40 -0.89 -3.02
C MET A 88 -2.37 -1.02 -1.84
N ILE A 89 -3.30 -0.08 -1.65
CA ILE A 89 -4.36 -0.21 -0.63
C ILE A 89 -5.17 -1.49 -0.88
N GLY A 90 -5.57 -1.76 -2.12
CA GLY A 90 -6.30 -2.98 -2.47
C GLY A 90 -5.51 -4.25 -2.13
N VAL A 91 -4.21 -4.28 -2.46
CA VAL A 91 -3.31 -5.39 -2.11
C VAL A 91 -3.26 -5.60 -0.60
N LEU A 92 -3.02 -4.55 0.17
CA LEU A 92 -2.91 -4.61 1.64
C LEU A 92 -4.21 -5.02 2.32
N LEU A 93 -5.36 -4.58 1.80
CA LEU A 93 -6.68 -5.00 2.28
C LEU A 93 -6.88 -6.50 2.09
N ILE A 94 -6.57 -7.03 0.90
CA ILE A 94 -6.70 -8.46 0.61
C ILE A 94 -5.77 -9.27 1.53
N GLN A 95 -4.53 -8.85 1.68
CA GLN A 95 -3.56 -9.52 2.56
C GLN A 95 -4.02 -9.54 4.01
N CYS A 96 -4.49 -8.41 4.53
CA CYS A 96 -4.98 -8.30 5.90
C CYS A 96 -6.24 -9.14 6.14
N LEU A 97 -7.24 -9.05 5.24
CA LEU A 97 -8.55 -9.66 5.47
C LEU A 97 -8.61 -11.15 5.13
N LEU A 98 -7.90 -11.59 4.08
CA LEU A 98 -7.99 -12.96 3.60
C LEU A 98 -6.79 -13.82 4.02
N PHE A 99 -5.63 -13.23 4.25
CA PHE A 99 -4.40 -13.96 4.57
C PHE A 99 -3.87 -13.69 5.98
N ALA A 100 -4.53 -12.82 6.73
CA ALA A 100 -4.08 -12.40 8.07
C ALA A 100 -2.62 -11.91 8.09
N ASP A 101 -2.14 -11.37 6.97
CA ASP A 101 -0.81 -10.78 6.87
C ASP A 101 -0.88 -9.28 7.16
N GLY A 102 -0.42 -8.90 8.35
CA GLY A 102 -0.63 -7.58 8.94
C GLY A 102 -1.89 -7.49 9.79
N GLY A 103 -1.84 -6.64 10.82
CA GLY A 103 -2.97 -6.44 11.72
C GLY A 103 -4.04 -5.52 11.13
N LEU A 104 -5.31 -5.78 11.46
CA LEU A 104 -6.42 -4.92 11.05
C LEU A 104 -6.31 -3.54 11.73
N LEU A 105 -5.95 -3.48 13.00
CA LEU A 105 -5.70 -2.23 13.71
C LEU A 105 -4.52 -1.45 13.10
N ALA A 106 -3.49 -2.18 12.69
CA ALA A 106 -2.28 -1.62 12.08
C ALA A 106 -2.44 -1.27 10.58
N LEU A 107 -3.57 -1.62 9.94
CA LEU A 107 -3.74 -1.46 8.50
C LEU A 107 -3.49 -0.02 8.01
N GLY A 108 -3.98 0.98 8.73
CA GLY A 108 -3.72 2.39 8.41
C GLY A 108 -2.22 2.72 8.40
N CYS A 109 -1.46 2.23 9.38
CA CYS A 109 0.00 2.36 9.44
C CYS A 109 0.69 1.62 8.30
N ASN A 110 0.22 0.41 7.97
CA ASN A 110 0.75 -0.39 6.88
C ASN A 110 0.54 0.29 5.52
N ILE A 111 -0.61 0.95 5.32
CA ILE A 111 -0.87 1.77 4.12
C ILE A 111 0.14 2.91 4.03
N TRP A 112 0.43 3.61 5.11
CA TRP A 112 1.43 4.68 5.09
C TRP A 112 2.82 4.14 4.80
N ASN A 113 3.26 3.06 5.46
CA ASN A 113 4.59 2.50 5.27
C ASN A 113 4.81 1.95 3.86
N MET A 114 3.86 1.20 3.31
CA MET A 114 4.06 0.45 2.07
C MET A 114 3.47 1.16 0.84
N ALA A 115 2.36 1.86 1.01
CA ALA A 115 1.82 2.67 -0.08
C ALA A 115 2.45 4.06 -0.09
N PHE A 116 2.18 4.93 0.89
CA PHE A 116 2.58 6.33 0.82
C PHE A 116 4.10 6.51 0.75
N TYR A 117 4.85 6.00 1.73
CA TYR A 117 6.31 6.14 1.72
C TYR A 117 6.96 5.31 0.62
N GLY A 118 6.46 4.09 0.33
CA GLY A 118 6.96 3.27 -0.76
C GLY A 118 6.82 3.93 -2.13
N LEU A 119 5.76 4.71 -2.35
CA LEU A 119 5.54 5.48 -3.57
C LEU A 119 6.42 6.72 -3.65
N SER A 120 6.59 7.45 -2.54
CA SER A 120 7.34 8.70 -2.51
C SER A 120 8.84 8.49 -2.73
N LEU A 121 9.36 7.30 -2.49
CA LEU A 121 10.77 6.97 -2.73
C LEU A 121 11.22 7.20 -4.18
N ILE A 122 10.34 7.05 -5.17
CA ILE A 122 10.69 7.32 -6.57
C ILE A 122 11.05 8.78 -6.80
N HIS A 123 10.39 9.70 -6.08
CA HIS A 123 10.66 11.14 -6.19
C HIS A 123 11.94 11.55 -5.46
N ILE A 124 12.39 10.76 -4.49
CA ILE A 124 13.66 10.97 -3.79
C ILE A 124 14.82 10.39 -4.60
N SER A 125 14.60 9.23 -5.22
CA SER A 125 15.64 8.51 -5.98
C SER A 125 15.88 9.10 -7.36
N GLU A 126 14.85 9.73 -7.96
CA GLU A 126 14.91 10.29 -9.31
C GLU A 126 14.34 11.73 -9.36
N PRO A 127 15.01 12.69 -8.68
CA PRO A 127 14.49 14.06 -8.55
C PRO A 127 14.49 14.86 -9.86
N THR A 128 15.12 14.34 -10.91
CA THR A 128 15.32 15.05 -12.20
C THR A 128 14.40 14.61 -13.31
N ARG A 129 13.38 13.79 -13.04
CA ARG A 129 12.37 13.38 -14.03
C ARG A 129 11.06 14.11 -13.84
#